data_2d0af6d274067788ba09bb15153c0bf0
#
_entry.id   2d0af6d274067788ba09bb15153c0bf0
#
_cell.length_a   1.000
_cell.length_b   1.000
_cell.length_c   1.000
_cell.angle_alpha   90.00
_cell.angle_beta   90.00
_cell.angle_gamma   90.00
#
_symmetry.space_group_name_H-M   'P 1'
#
loop_
_entity.id
_entity.type
_entity.pdbx_description
1 polymer ?
#
loop_
_entity_poly.entity_id
_entity_poly.type
_entity_poly.pdbx_seq_one_letter_code
_entity_poly.pdbx_strand_id
1 'polypeptide(L)'
;MQAERVAAWRELARRLAHELKNPLFPLQLTVENLQCAREQSPEQFNEVFLESTATLRAELENLNAIVGRFSDFAKMPAPHLQPVNVNEAVRGAVKLFEAQFSAIGRPPITPELHLDEGVAAIQADPDLLHRALQNLVLNSMDAMPAGGTLTIRTLSQDGTVRVEVSDTGSGLTPEECARLFTPYYTTKQHGTGLGLAIVQSVVSDHGGTIAVESQPGCGTTIRIELPLRPPTAGQP
;
A
#
# COMPACT_ATOMS: atom_id res chain seq x y z
N MET A 1 -6.73 22.11 -11.19
CA MET A 1 -7.46 20.90 -10.77
C MET A 1 -7.74 19.90 -11.88
N GLN A 2 -8.53 20.23 -12.95
CA GLN A 2 -8.82 19.25 -14.04
C GLN A 2 -7.60 18.91 -14.90
N ALA A 3 -6.76 19.86 -15.26
CA ALA A 3 -5.56 19.64 -16.07
C ALA A 3 -4.49 18.80 -15.34
N GLU A 4 -4.33 18.98 -14.07
CA GLU A 4 -3.41 18.19 -13.21
C GLU A 4 -3.87 16.74 -13.08
N ARG A 5 -5.19 16.49 -12.92
CA ARG A 5 -5.76 15.13 -12.93
C ARG A 5 -5.52 14.43 -14.27
N VAL A 6 -5.69 15.14 -15.40
CA VAL A 6 -5.45 14.56 -16.73
C VAL A 6 -3.96 14.25 -16.95
N ALA A 7 -3.06 15.10 -16.48
CA ALA A 7 -1.62 14.85 -16.58
C ALA A 7 -1.20 13.64 -15.71
N ALA A 8 -1.71 13.56 -14.48
CA ALA A 8 -1.51 12.42 -13.62
C ALA A 8 -2.05 11.12 -14.25
N TRP A 9 -3.23 11.14 -14.88
CA TRP A 9 -3.81 10.00 -15.58
C TRP A 9 -2.97 9.52 -16.78
N ARG A 10 -2.37 10.43 -17.56
CA ARG A 10 -1.50 10.06 -18.69
C ARG A 10 -0.22 9.38 -18.21
N GLU A 11 0.41 9.91 -17.18
CA GLU A 11 1.60 9.30 -16.59
C GLU A 11 1.28 7.94 -15.97
N LEU A 12 0.13 7.84 -15.31
CA LEU A 12 -0.43 6.62 -14.76
C LEU A 12 -0.60 5.53 -15.82
N ALA A 13 -1.27 5.85 -16.93
CA ALA A 13 -1.49 4.91 -18.03
C ALA A 13 -0.18 4.43 -18.67
N ARG A 14 0.79 5.35 -18.84
CA ARG A 14 2.12 5.02 -19.39
C ARG A 14 2.89 4.05 -18.49
N ARG A 15 2.89 4.29 -17.18
CA ARG A 15 3.57 3.42 -16.22
C ARG A 15 2.89 2.06 -16.07
N LEU A 16 1.55 2.03 -16.04
CA LEU A 16 0.81 0.78 -16.04
C LEU A 16 1.17 -0.08 -17.25
N ALA A 17 1.20 0.53 -18.45
CA ALA A 17 1.59 -0.18 -19.66
C ALA A 17 3.02 -0.76 -19.56
N HIS A 18 3.93 -0.02 -18.90
CA HIS A 18 5.30 -0.48 -18.68
C HIS A 18 5.36 -1.61 -17.64
N GLU A 19 4.63 -1.49 -16.53
CA GLU A 19 4.56 -2.53 -15.48
C GLU A 19 3.88 -3.81 -15.96
N LEU A 20 2.86 -3.70 -16.82
CA LEU A 20 2.24 -4.87 -17.46
C LEU A 20 3.18 -5.54 -18.47
N LYS A 21 4.02 -4.77 -19.16
CA LYS A 21 4.98 -5.31 -20.13
C LYS A 21 6.07 -6.17 -19.46
N ASN A 22 6.46 -5.83 -18.23
CA ASN A 22 7.52 -6.54 -17.52
C ASN A 22 7.20 -8.02 -17.29
N PRO A 23 6.06 -8.45 -16.73
CA PRO A 23 5.72 -9.86 -16.56
C PRO A 23 5.30 -10.54 -17.88
N LEU A 24 4.88 -9.79 -18.91
CA LEU A 24 4.53 -10.36 -20.20
C LEU A 24 5.73 -10.95 -20.93
N PHE A 25 6.91 -10.36 -20.79
CA PHE A 25 8.12 -10.87 -21.42
C PHE A 25 8.55 -12.25 -20.89
N PRO A 26 8.68 -12.48 -19.57
CA PRO A 26 8.91 -13.83 -19.04
C PRO A 26 7.83 -14.84 -19.44
N LEU A 27 6.54 -14.44 -19.48
CA LEU A 27 5.46 -15.30 -19.92
C LEU A 27 5.66 -15.77 -21.37
N GLN A 28 5.99 -14.84 -22.28
CA GLN A 28 6.26 -15.17 -23.69
C GLN A 28 7.44 -16.11 -23.81
N LEU A 29 8.58 -15.81 -23.16
CA LEU A 29 9.77 -16.64 -23.19
C LEU A 29 9.49 -18.05 -22.63
N THR A 30 8.71 -18.14 -21.57
CA THR A 30 8.34 -19.43 -20.97
C THR A 30 7.50 -20.27 -21.91
N VAL A 31 6.56 -19.66 -22.66
CA VAL A 31 5.77 -20.36 -23.68
C VAL A 31 6.65 -20.83 -24.84
N GLU A 32 7.59 -20.00 -25.31
CA GLU A 32 8.55 -20.37 -26.36
C GLU A 32 9.43 -21.55 -25.92
N ASN A 33 9.93 -21.51 -24.67
CA ASN A 33 10.72 -22.61 -24.10
C ASN A 33 9.92 -23.91 -24.03
N LEU A 34 8.64 -23.85 -23.66
CA LEU A 34 7.75 -25.02 -23.67
C LEU A 34 7.57 -25.60 -25.09
N GLN A 35 7.43 -24.75 -26.10
CA GLN A 35 7.31 -25.19 -27.50
C GLN A 35 8.59 -25.87 -27.97
N CYS A 36 9.75 -25.25 -27.69
CA CYS A 36 11.05 -25.85 -28.03
C CYS A 36 11.29 -27.20 -27.34
N ALA A 37 10.99 -27.28 -26.02
CA ALA A 37 11.17 -28.52 -25.28
C ALA A 37 10.29 -29.67 -25.79
N ARG A 38 9.08 -29.36 -26.29
CA ARG A 38 8.18 -30.35 -26.89
C ARG A 38 8.77 -31.01 -28.14
N GLU A 39 9.60 -30.28 -28.90
CA GLU A 39 10.23 -30.77 -30.14
C GLU A 39 11.50 -31.59 -29.87
N GLN A 40 12.08 -31.50 -28.66
CA GLN A 40 13.36 -32.15 -28.33
C GLN A 40 13.19 -33.56 -27.79
N SER A 41 12.66 -33.76 -26.60
CA SER A 41 12.40 -35.07 -26.03
C SER A 41 11.27 -35.05 -24.98
N PRO A 42 10.53 -36.19 -24.80
CA PRO A 42 9.48 -36.27 -23.76
C PRO A 42 10.00 -36.10 -22.32
N GLU A 43 11.23 -36.52 -22.03
CA GLU A 43 11.82 -36.42 -20.68
C GLU A 43 12.17 -34.98 -20.36
N GLN A 44 12.83 -34.26 -21.26
CA GLN A 44 13.13 -32.85 -21.14
C GLN A 44 11.86 -31.98 -21.09
N PHE A 45 10.84 -32.35 -21.86
CA PHE A 45 9.56 -31.66 -21.85
C PHE A 45 8.89 -31.68 -20.46
N ASN A 46 8.88 -32.84 -19.78
CA ASN A 46 8.25 -32.94 -18.45
C ASN A 46 8.93 -32.07 -17.41
N GLU A 47 10.26 -31.98 -17.40
CA GLU A 47 11.02 -31.15 -16.49
C GLU A 47 10.76 -29.66 -16.76
N VAL A 48 10.90 -29.24 -18.02
CA VAL A 48 10.64 -27.85 -18.45
C VAL A 48 9.18 -27.48 -18.24
N PHE A 49 8.24 -28.40 -18.39
CA PHE A 49 6.81 -28.16 -18.18
C PHE A 49 6.50 -27.82 -16.72
N LEU A 50 7.06 -28.55 -15.74
CA LEU A 50 6.85 -28.29 -14.32
C LEU A 50 7.42 -26.92 -13.91
N GLU A 51 8.63 -26.60 -14.34
CA GLU A 51 9.27 -25.32 -14.05
C GLU A 51 8.53 -24.15 -14.73
N SER A 52 8.17 -24.33 -16.00
CA SER A 52 7.45 -23.33 -16.79
C SER A 52 6.06 -23.04 -16.23
N THR A 53 5.32 -24.05 -15.81
CA THR A 53 3.98 -23.84 -15.22
C THR A 53 4.05 -23.11 -13.88
N ALA A 54 5.08 -23.36 -13.07
CA ALA A 54 5.31 -22.59 -11.83
C ALA A 54 5.59 -21.11 -12.12
N THR A 55 6.46 -20.84 -13.11
CA THR A 55 6.79 -19.47 -13.56
C THR A 55 5.57 -18.76 -14.13
N LEU A 56 4.82 -19.42 -15.03
CA LEU A 56 3.59 -18.86 -15.60
C LEU A 56 2.57 -18.47 -14.51
N ARG A 57 2.40 -19.34 -13.50
CA ARG A 57 1.47 -19.07 -12.40
C ARG A 57 1.92 -17.88 -11.56
N ALA A 58 3.20 -17.80 -11.22
CA ALA A 58 3.76 -16.68 -10.46
C ALA A 58 3.58 -15.34 -11.20
N GLU A 59 3.85 -15.31 -12.52
CA GLU A 59 3.71 -14.10 -13.31
C GLU A 59 2.24 -13.70 -13.53
N LEU A 60 1.31 -14.67 -13.64
CA LEU A 60 -0.13 -14.39 -13.67
C LEU A 60 -0.64 -13.83 -12.36
N GLU A 61 -0.17 -14.33 -11.22
CA GLU A 61 -0.48 -13.78 -9.89
C GLU A 61 0.04 -12.34 -9.76
N ASN A 62 1.25 -12.07 -10.26
CA ASN A 62 1.83 -10.74 -10.33
C ASN A 62 1.01 -9.78 -11.21
N LEU A 63 0.63 -10.20 -12.41
CA LEU A 63 -0.26 -9.43 -13.30
C LEU A 63 -1.60 -9.10 -12.65
N ASN A 64 -2.23 -10.08 -12.02
CA ASN A 64 -3.50 -9.87 -11.32
C ASN A 64 -3.34 -8.86 -10.17
N ALA A 65 -2.23 -8.92 -9.44
CA ALA A 65 -1.93 -7.95 -8.39
C ALA A 65 -1.72 -6.52 -8.94
N ILE A 66 -1.04 -6.36 -10.09
CA ILE A 66 -0.86 -5.05 -10.76
C ILE A 66 -2.21 -4.49 -11.20
N VAL A 67 -3.03 -5.30 -11.90
CA VAL A 67 -4.37 -4.89 -12.38
C VAL A 67 -5.30 -4.56 -11.21
N GLY A 68 -5.29 -5.36 -10.15
CA GLY A 68 -6.08 -5.13 -8.93
C GLY A 68 -5.78 -3.76 -8.32
N ARG A 69 -4.49 -3.49 -8.08
CA ARG A 69 -4.03 -2.21 -7.51
C ARG A 69 -4.38 -0.99 -8.38
N PHE A 70 -4.27 -1.14 -9.71
CA PHE A 70 -4.68 -0.10 -10.65
C PHE A 70 -6.19 0.13 -10.63
N SER A 71 -6.98 -0.94 -10.68
CA SER A 71 -8.44 -0.89 -10.59
C SER A 71 -8.91 -0.19 -9.32
N ASP A 72 -8.25 -0.50 -8.23
CA ASP A 72 -8.50 0.06 -6.91
C ASP A 72 -8.20 1.56 -6.85
N PHE A 73 -7.12 2.00 -7.49
CA PHE A 73 -6.79 3.43 -7.59
C PHE A 73 -7.75 4.16 -8.54
N ALA A 74 -8.08 3.54 -9.68
CA ALA A 74 -8.96 4.13 -10.69
C ALA A 74 -10.43 4.25 -10.26
N LYS A 75 -10.87 3.36 -9.37
CA LYS A 75 -12.26 3.26 -8.88
C LYS A 75 -12.48 3.90 -7.52
N MET A 76 -11.61 4.82 -7.04
CA MET A 76 -11.91 5.48 -5.77
C MET A 76 -13.24 6.25 -5.90
N PRO A 77 -14.36 5.68 -5.37
CA PRO A 77 -15.65 6.39 -5.37
C PRO A 77 -15.58 7.57 -4.41
N ALA A 78 -16.50 8.49 -4.54
CA ALA A 78 -16.72 9.49 -3.50
C ALA A 78 -16.98 8.76 -2.15
N PRO A 79 -16.38 9.21 -1.03
CA PRO A 79 -16.50 8.51 0.23
C PRO A 79 -17.94 8.47 0.73
N HIS A 80 -18.40 7.31 1.16
CA HIS A 80 -19.66 7.12 1.87
C HIS A 80 -19.45 7.39 3.36
N LEU A 81 -19.66 8.64 3.76
CA LEU A 81 -19.41 9.08 5.12
C LEU A 81 -20.42 8.50 6.10
N GLN A 82 -19.93 7.83 7.14
CA GLN A 82 -20.71 7.34 8.27
C GLN A 82 -19.88 7.44 9.57
N PRO A 83 -20.51 7.34 10.75
CA PRO A 83 -19.75 7.36 12.00
C PRO A 83 -18.82 6.14 12.08
N VAL A 84 -17.50 6.40 12.20
CA VAL A 84 -16.46 5.36 12.29
C VAL A 84 -15.65 5.56 13.57
N ASN A 85 -15.49 4.47 14.33
CA ASN A 85 -14.54 4.42 15.43
C ASN A 85 -13.13 4.13 14.86
N VAL A 86 -12.24 5.13 14.97
CA VAL A 86 -10.87 5.03 14.41
C VAL A 86 -10.06 3.92 15.11
N ASN A 87 -10.27 3.72 16.43
CA ASN A 87 -9.56 2.67 17.17
C ASN A 87 -9.95 1.28 16.69
N GLU A 88 -11.21 1.06 16.34
CA GLU A 88 -11.66 -0.21 15.76
C GLU A 88 -11.07 -0.43 14.37
N ALA A 89 -11.03 0.61 13.55
CA ALA A 89 -10.41 0.54 12.22
C ALA A 89 -8.91 0.19 12.32
N VAL A 90 -8.18 0.80 13.28
CA VAL A 90 -6.77 0.48 13.56
C VAL A 90 -6.60 -0.98 14.00
N ARG A 91 -7.39 -1.42 15.00
CA ARG A 91 -7.34 -2.82 15.47
C ARG A 91 -7.63 -3.81 14.33
N GLY A 92 -8.62 -3.52 13.49
CA GLY A 92 -8.95 -4.34 12.33
C GLY A 92 -7.82 -4.41 11.30
N ALA A 93 -7.19 -3.28 10.99
CA ALA A 93 -6.07 -3.23 10.05
C ALA A 93 -4.85 -4.04 10.56
N VAL A 94 -4.50 -3.90 11.84
CA VAL A 94 -3.37 -4.64 12.45
C VAL A 94 -3.66 -6.14 12.51
N LYS A 95 -4.87 -6.53 12.88
CA LYS A 95 -5.30 -7.93 12.99
C LYS A 95 -5.14 -8.69 11.66
N LEU A 96 -5.35 -8.03 10.53
CA LEU A 96 -5.18 -8.65 9.21
C LEU A 96 -3.75 -9.18 8.98
N PHE A 97 -2.74 -8.55 9.59
CA PHE A 97 -1.33 -8.89 9.42
C PHE A 97 -0.76 -9.69 10.60
N GLU A 98 -1.57 -10.05 11.60
CA GLU A 98 -1.12 -10.72 12.84
C GLU A 98 -0.28 -11.98 12.56
N ALA A 99 -0.72 -12.82 11.61
CA ALA A 99 0.03 -14.01 11.20
C ALA A 99 1.35 -13.69 10.50
N GLN A 100 1.48 -12.52 9.89
CA GLN A 100 2.67 -12.11 9.14
C GLN A 100 3.73 -11.48 10.06
N PHE A 101 3.35 -10.90 11.20
CA PHE A 101 4.27 -10.32 12.16
C PHE A 101 5.22 -11.34 12.79
N SER A 102 4.79 -12.60 12.88
CA SER A 102 5.57 -13.71 13.45
C SER A 102 5.76 -14.87 12.48
N ALA A 103 5.71 -14.60 11.15
CA ALA A 103 5.83 -15.64 10.14
C ALA A 103 7.19 -16.36 10.20
N ILE A 104 7.16 -17.68 10.07
CA ILE A 104 8.36 -18.52 10.09
C ILE A 104 9.30 -18.10 8.95
N GLY A 105 10.58 -17.90 9.30
CA GLY A 105 11.62 -17.50 8.34
C GLY A 105 11.78 -15.98 8.15
N ARG A 106 11.06 -15.16 8.91
CA ARG A 106 11.28 -13.71 9.00
C ARG A 106 11.51 -13.28 10.45
N PRO A 107 12.40 -12.30 10.70
CA PRO A 107 12.51 -11.69 12.02
C PRO A 107 11.18 -11.09 12.45
N PRO A 108 10.77 -11.25 13.73
CA PRO A 108 9.46 -10.82 14.18
C PRO A 108 9.31 -9.30 14.20
N ILE A 109 8.10 -8.83 13.91
CA ILE A 109 7.68 -7.46 14.10
C ILE A 109 6.74 -7.41 15.30
N THR A 110 7.01 -6.53 16.26
CA THR A 110 6.19 -6.36 17.44
C THR A 110 5.22 -5.18 17.23
N PRO A 111 3.89 -5.42 17.12
CA PRO A 111 2.92 -4.33 17.08
C PRO A 111 2.65 -3.79 18.49
N GLU A 112 2.71 -2.47 18.65
CA GLU A 112 2.37 -1.74 19.86
C GLU A 112 1.24 -0.74 19.58
N LEU A 113 0.10 -0.90 20.26
CA LEU A 113 -1.07 -0.04 20.08
C LEU A 113 -1.28 0.83 21.32
N HIS A 114 -1.17 2.15 21.13
CA HIS A 114 -1.42 3.19 22.14
C HIS A 114 -2.65 4.00 21.72
N LEU A 115 -3.82 3.42 21.93
CA LEU A 115 -5.09 3.97 21.46
C LEU A 115 -5.77 4.73 22.59
N ASP A 116 -6.02 6.03 22.38
CA ASP A 116 -6.79 6.86 23.29
C ASP A 116 -8.27 6.47 23.21
N GLU A 117 -8.80 5.88 24.27
CA GLU A 117 -10.21 5.47 24.34
C GLU A 117 -11.20 6.66 24.33
N GLY A 118 -10.71 7.89 24.56
CA GLY A 118 -11.48 9.12 24.47
C GLY A 118 -11.68 9.65 23.04
N VAL A 119 -11.10 9.00 22.03
CA VAL A 119 -11.24 9.41 20.62
C VAL A 119 -12.69 9.28 20.16
N ALA A 120 -13.29 10.42 19.78
CA ALA A 120 -14.64 10.45 19.24
C ALA A 120 -14.72 9.78 17.85
N ALA A 121 -15.90 9.25 17.51
CA ALA A 121 -16.17 8.77 16.16
C ALA A 121 -16.09 9.92 15.14
N ILE A 122 -15.45 9.64 14.00
CA ILE A 122 -15.36 10.58 12.87
C ILE A 122 -16.37 10.23 11.79
N GLN A 123 -16.73 11.21 10.95
CA GLN A 123 -17.50 10.93 9.73
C GLN A 123 -16.52 10.53 8.62
N ALA A 124 -16.45 9.23 8.33
CA ALA A 124 -15.53 8.67 7.35
C ALA A 124 -16.17 7.50 6.57
N ASP A 125 -15.54 7.14 5.47
CA ASP A 125 -15.81 5.89 4.79
C ASP A 125 -14.97 4.77 5.43
N PRO A 126 -15.58 3.74 6.03
CA PRO A 126 -14.86 2.71 6.78
C PRO A 126 -13.95 1.87 5.89
N ASP A 127 -14.37 1.57 4.65
CA ASP A 127 -13.60 0.72 3.74
C ASP A 127 -12.36 1.47 3.23
N LEU A 128 -12.52 2.75 2.88
CA LEU A 128 -11.41 3.60 2.47
C LEU A 128 -10.43 3.85 3.61
N LEU A 129 -10.93 4.12 4.82
CA LEU A 129 -10.08 4.32 5.99
C LEU A 129 -9.31 3.04 6.35
N HIS A 130 -10.00 1.90 6.36
CA HIS A 130 -9.37 0.61 6.62
C HIS A 130 -8.27 0.31 5.61
N ARG A 131 -8.53 0.56 4.34
CA ARG A 131 -7.56 0.40 3.25
C ARG A 131 -6.34 1.33 3.41
N ALA A 132 -6.54 2.58 3.82
CA ALA A 132 -5.44 3.50 4.10
C ALA A 132 -4.56 2.98 5.23
N LEU A 133 -5.16 2.53 6.34
CA LEU A 133 -4.44 1.95 7.47
C LEU A 133 -3.69 0.67 7.10
N GLN A 134 -4.30 -0.22 6.31
CA GLN A 134 -3.62 -1.42 5.79
C GLN A 134 -2.38 -1.07 4.98
N ASN A 135 -2.46 -0.06 4.10
CA ASN A 135 -1.31 0.39 3.31
C ASN A 135 -0.18 0.94 4.21
N LEU A 136 -0.52 1.63 5.29
CA LEU A 136 0.48 2.11 6.26
C LEU A 136 1.16 0.94 6.98
N VAL A 137 0.38 -0.01 7.51
CA VAL A 137 0.92 -1.20 8.18
C VAL A 137 1.83 -1.98 7.24
N LEU A 138 1.39 -2.24 6.01
CA LEU A 138 2.17 -2.97 5.01
C LEU A 138 3.49 -2.25 4.67
N ASN A 139 3.44 -0.92 4.51
CA ASN A 139 4.65 -0.14 4.23
C ASN A 139 5.66 -0.21 5.37
N SER A 140 5.18 -0.13 6.62
CA SER A 140 6.04 -0.28 7.81
C SER A 140 6.65 -1.67 7.91
N MET A 141 5.88 -2.73 7.64
CA MET A 141 6.40 -4.10 7.60
C MET A 141 7.50 -4.29 6.54
N ASP A 142 7.29 -3.73 5.36
CA ASP A 142 8.26 -3.77 4.27
C ASP A 142 9.55 -2.99 4.60
N ALA A 143 9.45 -1.94 5.42
CA ALA A 143 10.61 -1.16 5.87
C ALA A 143 11.43 -1.89 6.94
N MET A 144 10.89 -2.96 7.54
CA MET A 144 11.49 -3.74 8.63
C MET A 144 11.85 -5.19 8.23
N PRO A 145 12.69 -5.43 7.20
CA PRO A 145 13.05 -6.79 6.77
C PRO A 145 13.83 -7.55 7.85
N ALA A 146 14.48 -6.85 8.76
CA ALA A 146 15.23 -7.41 9.90
C ALA A 146 14.38 -7.51 11.19
N GLY A 147 13.05 -7.36 11.09
CA GLY A 147 12.16 -7.22 12.24
C GLY A 147 12.20 -5.83 12.84
N GLY A 148 11.45 -5.59 13.90
CA GLY A 148 11.37 -4.30 14.57
C GLY A 148 10.06 -4.08 15.32
N THR A 149 9.75 -2.82 15.60
CA THR A 149 8.54 -2.41 16.29
C THR A 149 7.68 -1.53 15.40
N LEU A 150 6.40 -1.89 15.29
CA LEU A 150 5.36 -1.09 14.67
C LEU A 150 4.51 -0.46 15.77
N THR A 151 4.60 0.85 15.95
CA THR A 151 3.81 1.56 16.95
C THR A 151 2.69 2.34 16.27
N ILE A 152 1.45 2.15 16.72
CA ILE A 152 0.31 2.94 16.25
C ILE A 152 -0.31 3.67 17.43
N ARG A 153 -0.46 4.99 17.30
CA ARG A 153 -1.06 5.85 18.31
C ARG A 153 -2.28 6.55 17.75
N THR A 154 -3.32 6.68 18.55
CA THR A 154 -4.46 7.56 18.27
C THR A 154 -4.61 8.58 19.39
N LEU A 155 -4.97 9.81 19.04
CA LEU A 155 -5.29 10.85 20.00
C LEU A 155 -6.29 11.83 19.41
N SER A 156 -7.09 12.45 20.29
CA SER A 156 -8.03 13.50 19.90
C SER A 156 -7.44 14.85 20.27
N GLN A 157 -7.38 15.77 19.32
CA GLN A 157 -6.88 17.12 19.53
C GLN A 157 -7.65 18.13 18.68
N ASP A 158 -8.14 19.21 19.31
CA ASP A 158 -8.71 20.38 18.63
C ASP A 158 -9.76 20.08 17.54
N GLY A 159 -10.66 19.11 17.81
CA GLY A 159 -11.72 18.73 16.85
C GLY A 159 -11.24 17.84 15.70
N THR A 160 -10.03 17.30 15.80
CA THR A 160 -9.45 16.32 14.88
C THR A 160 -9.07 15.04 15.62
N VAL A 161 -9.03 13.94 14.89
CA VAL A 161 -8.44 12.68 15.34
C VAL A 161 -7.12 12.49 14.59
N ARG A 162 -6.05 12.31 15.36
CA ARG A 162 -4.72 12.02 14.84
C ARG A 162 -4.44 10.53 14.96
N VAL A 163 -3.94 9.95 13.87
CA VAL A 163 -3.39 8.59 13.83
C VAL A 163 -1.92 8.69 13.45
N GLU A 164 -1.04 8.17 14.30
CA GLU A 164 0.39 8.07 14.03
C GLU A 164 0.78 6.62 13.85
N VAL A 165 1.44 6.31 12.75
CA VAL A 165 2.00 4.98 12.44
C VAL A 165 3.51 5.14 12.36
N SER A 166 4.22 4.52 13.29
CA SER A 166 5.68 4.60 13.40
C SER A 166 6.31 3.22 13.28
N ASP A 167 7.38 3.10 12.53
CA ASP A 167 8.21 1.91 12.42
C ASP A 167 9.67 2.18 12.81
N THR A 168 10.38 1.15 13.20
CA THR A 168 11.83 1.18 13.46
C THR A 168 12.63 0.64 12.28
N GLY A 169 12.13 0.83 11.07
CA GLY A 169 12.71 0.31 9.85
C GLY A 169 13.90 1.09 9.30
N SER A 170 14.18 0.91 8.02
CA SER A 170 15.31 1.54 7.32
C SER A 170 15.27 3.06 7.30
N GLY A 171 14.10 3.68 7.51
CA GLY A 171 13.90 5.11 7.33
C GLY A 171 14.08 5.56 5.88
N LEU A 172 13.96 6.87 5.67
CA LEU A 172 13.97 7.52 4.36
C LEU A 172 14.89 8.74 4.38
N THR A 173 15.50 9.04 3.24
CA THR A 173 16.24 10.30 3.02
C THR A 173 15.27 11.48 2.84
N PRO A 174 15.72 12.74 3.00
CA PRO A 174 14.87 13.92 2.74
C PRO A 174 14.29 13.94 1.31
N GLU A 175 15.07 13.50 0.31
CA GLU A 175 14.64 13.44 -1.09
C GLU A 175 13.54 12.40 -1.29
N GLU A 176 13.64 11.25 -0.60
CA GLU A 176 12.61 10.21 -0.60
C GLU A 176 11.35 10.69 0.10
N CYS A 177 11.46 11.35 1.25
CA CYS A 177 10.32 11.95 1.97
C CYS A 177 9.56 12.95 1.09
N ALA A 178 10.26 13.82 0.36
CA ALA A 178 9.64 14.80 -0.54
C ALA A 178 8.82 14.18 -1.67
N ARG A 179 9.11 12.94 -2.04
CA ARG A 179 8.45 12.20 -3.13
C ARG A 179 7.56 11.06 -2.67
N LEU A 180 7.49 10.81 -1.38
CA LEU A 180 6.87 9.62 -0.78
C LEU A 180 5.42 9.38 -1.21
N PHE A 181 4.66 10.46 -1.37
CA PHE A 181 3.25 10.42 -1.75
C PHE A 181 3.02 10.55 -3.27
N THR A 182 4.11 10.71 -4.05
CA THR A 182 4.00 10.77 -5.50
C THR A 182 3.57 9.39 -6.03
N PRO A 183 2.49 9.27 -6.79
CA PRO A 183 2.06 8.00 -7.37
C PRO A 183 3.21 7.33 -8.12
N TYR A 184 3.36 6.01 -7.94
CA TYR A 184 4.42 5.17 -8.56
C TYR A 184 5.85 5.47 -8.11
N TYR A 185 6.05 6.33 -7.14
CA TYR A 185 7.35 6.45 -6.52
C TYR A 185 7.57 5.27 -5.56
N THR A 186 8.58 4.48 -5.80
CA THR A 186 8.99 3.37 -4.95
C THR A 186 10.49 3.14 -5.04
N THR A 187 11.08 2.81 -3.91
CA THR A 187 12.46 2.32 -3.80
C THR A 187 12.53 0.79 -3.71
N LYS A 188 11.35 0.13 -3.65
CA LYS A 188 11.23 -1.33 -3.51
C LYS A 188 11.21 -2.00 -4.88
N GLN A 189 11.92 -3.11 -5.03
CA GLN A 189 12.03 -3.88 -6.28
C GLN A 189 10.67 -4.36 -6.84
N HIS A 190 9.71 -4.69 -5.96
CA HIS A 190 8.37 -5.15 -6.32
C HIS A 190 7.26 -4.21 -5.80
N GLY A 191 7.62 -3.00 -5.42
CA GLY A 191 6.67 -1.99 -4.95
C GLY A 191 5.99 -1.26 -6.11
N THR A 192 4.67 -1.10 -6.07
CA THR A 192 3.93 -0.34 -7.09
C THR A 192 3.99 1.17 -6.90
N GLY A 193 4.43 1.64 -5.72
CA GLY A 193 4.41 3.06 -5.40
C GLY A 193 3.00 3.69 -5.33
N LEU A 194 1.94 2.87 -5.25
CA LEU A 194 0.56 3.37 -5.16
C LEU A 194 0.04 3.43 -3.72
N GLY A 195 0.58 2.63 -2.80
CA GLY A 195 0.04 2.49 -1.45
C GLY A 195 -0.09 3.82 -0.72
N LEU A 196 0.98 4.63 -0.68
CA LEU A 196 0.96 5.92 0.02
C LEU A 196 0.22 7.02 -0.75
N ALA A 197 0.16 6.95 -2.07
CA ALA A 197 -0.68 7.82 -2.88
C ALA A 197 -2.18 7.55 -2.61
N ILE A 198 -2.57 6.29 -2.39
CA ILE A 198 -3.91 5.91 -1.93
C ILE A 198 -4.19 6.50 -0.55
N VAL A 199 -3.26 6.37 0.40
CA VAL A 199 -3.40 6.96 1.74
C VAL A 199 -3.63 8.46 1.65
N GLN A 200 -2.81 9.18 0.87
CA GLN A 200 -2.95 10.62 0.67
C GLN A 200 -4.32 11.00 0.07
N SER A 201 -4.77 10.26 -0.95
CA SER A 201 -6.08 10.52 -1.56
C SER A 201 -7.21 10.31 -0.56
N VAL A 202 -7.20 9.17 0.16
CA VAL A 202 -8.22 8.87 1.17
C VAL A 202 -8.25 9.97 2.25
N VAL A 203 -7.09 10.37 2.78
CA VAL A 203 -7.01 11.42 3.79
C VAL A 203 -7.55 12.75 3.26
N SER A 204 -7.17 13.13 2.03
CA SER A 204 -7.64 14.35 1.38
C SER A 204 -9.15 14.34 1.12
N ASP A 205 -9.70 13.21 0.68
CA ASP A 205 -11.14 13.04 0.41
C ASP A 205 -11.98 13.12 1.70
N HIS A 206 -11.34 12.87 2.85
CA HIS A 206 -11.94 13.04 4.19
C HIS A 206 -11.63 14.43 4.81
N GLY A 207 -11.04 15.36 4.04
CA GLY A 207 -10.69 16.71 4.51
C GLY A 207 -9.56 16.73 5.53
N GLY A 208 -8.77 15.68 5.60
CA GLY A 208 -7.65 15.53 6.51
C GLY A 208 -6.30 16.00 5.93
N THR A 209 -5.26 15.89 6.74
CA THR A 209 -3.87 16.15 6.37
C THR A 209 -2.98 14.95 6.67
N ILE A 210 -1.87 14.82 5.95
CA ILE A 210 -0.88 13.77 6.13
C ILE A 210 0.51 14.39 6.17
N ALA A 211 1.34 13.93 7.11
CA ALA A 211 2.73 14.33 7.25
C ALA A 211 3.63 13.10 7.45
N VAL A 212 4.90 13.24 7.11
CA VAL A 212 5.93 12.22 7.30
C VAL A 212 7.14 12.80 8.01
N GLU A 213 7.66 12.06 8.97
CA GLU A 213 8.94 12.31 9.64
C GLU A 213 9.77 11.04 9.54
N SER A 214 10.97 11.12 8.99
CA SER A 214 11.84 9.95 8.81
C SER A 214 13.31 10.35 8.78
N GLN A 215 14.16 9.43 9.23
CA GLN A 215 15.61 9.54 9.12
C GLN A 215 16.18 8.17 8.74
N PRO A 216 17.16 8.10 7.84
CA PRO A 216 17.83 6.85 7.48
C PRO A 216 18.34 6.11 8.72
N GLY A 217 17.97 4.83 8.85
CA GLY A 217 18.35 3.97 9.98
C GLY A 217 17.58 4.18 11.27
N CYS A 218 16.66 5.16 11.35
CA CYS A 218 15.88 5.47 12.55
C CYS A 218 14.38 5.13 12.42
N GLY A 219 13.94 4.72 11.22
CA GLY A 219 12.55 4.42 10.94
C GLY A 219 11.75 5.61 10.40
N THR A 220 10.45 5.41 10.28
CA THR A 220 9.52 6.37 9.69
C THR A 220 8.29 6.53 10.57
N THR A 221 7.81 7.76 10.71
CA THR A 221 6.53 8.09 11.33
C THR A 221 5.65 8.79 10.31
N ILE A 222 4.49 8.22 10.02
CA ILE A 222 3.44 8.84 9.20
C ILE A 222 2.31 9.26 10.12
N ARG A 223 1.95 10.54 10.06
CA ARG A 223 0.89 11.15 10.84
C ARG A 223 -0.28 11.54 9.94
N ILE A 224 -1.47 11.08 10.27
CA ILE A 224 -2.73 11.44 9.63
C ILE A 224 -3.56 12.23 10.63
N GLU A 225 -4.14 13.34 10.20
CA GLU A 225 -5.10 14.12 10.96
C GLU A 225 -6.42 14.16 10.19
N LEU A 226 -7.49 13.68 10.82
CA LEU A 226 -8.83 13.62 10.24
C LEU A 226 -9.77 14.49 11.06
N PRO A 227 -10.54 15.40 10.44
CA PRO A 227 -11.53 16.18 11.16
C PRO A 227 -12.68 15.26 11.64
N LEU A 228 -13.29 15.58 12.77
CA LEU A 228 -14.47 14.85 13.26
C LEU A 228 -15.60 14.87 12.23
N ARG A 229 -15.70 15.95 11.45
CA ARG A 229 -16.62 16.08 10.31
C ARG A 229 -15.84 16.68 9.14
N PRO A 230 -15.79 16.01 7.98
CA PRO A 230 -15.19 16.60 6.79
C PRO A 230 -15.88 17.91 6.45
N PRO A 231 -15.15 18.91 5.93
CA PRO A 231 -15.77 20.13 5.42
C PRO A 231 -16.78 19.75 4.32
N THR A 232 -18.01 20.23 4.46
CA THR A 232 -19.05 20.06 3.43
C THR A 232 -18.53 20.64 2.12
N ALA A 233 -18.48 19.81 1.07
CA ALA A 233 -18.14 20.25 -0.29
C ALA A 233 -19.20 21.30 -0.71
N GLY A 234 -18.91 22.61 -0.54
CA GLY A 234 -19.82 23.64 -1.00
C GLY A 234 -20.03 24.85 -0.09
N GLN A 235 -19.07 25.26 0.73
CA GLN A 235 -19.04 26.62 1.22
C GLN A 235 -17.79 27.35 0.73
N PRO A 236 -17.97 28.47 0.00
CA PRO A 236 -16.88 29.28 -0.52
C PRO A 236 -16.08 29.98 0.57
#